data_a9b8892e169e12784f27c822c29ab17b
#
_entry.id   a9b8892e169e12784f27c822c29ab17b
#
_cell.length_a   1.000
_cell.length_b   1.000
_cell.length_c   1.000
_cell.angle_alpha   90.00
_cell.angle_beta   90.00
_cell.angle_gamma   90.00
#
_symmetry.space_group_name_H-M   'P 1'
#
loop_
_entity.id
_entity.type
_entity.pdbx_description
1 polymer ?
#
loop_
_entity_poly.entity_id
_entity_poly.type
_entity_poly.pdbx_seq_one_letter_code
_entity_poly.pdbx_strand_id
1 'polypeptide(L)'
;MNKKSFASTIIAVIFVCPVLAVTHTFTPTDIGSLKIKMSDGSLQPGDTLLLQDGTYSHLGKVSFTGNGTADYPIILKAANTGKAIISGTTEIRMAGSYLQLEGLYFHKAWASDFEMIEFQLDKEHPATHCRITQCAIDDCNDPAKGEKPGGGTENWIGLHGNNNRIDHCYFANKRARGLVIQITVEDGGDHNHHQIDHNIFGYRKPFGGNGAEIIRVGNSWSSQLPSYSIIEENIFYHCDGEN
;
A
#
# COMPACT_ATOMS: atom_id res chain seq x y z
N MET A 1 34.43 62.13 -6.25
CA MET A 1 34.71 60.97 -5.40
C MET A 1 33.71 59.88 -5.66
N ASN A 2 34.09 58.87 -6.46
CA ASN A 2 33.22 57.74 -6.76
C ASN A 2 33.42 56.63 -5.70
N LYS A 3 32.40 56.39 -4.89
CA LYS A 3 32.37 55.22 -3.99
C LYS A 3 32.00 53.99 -4.81
N LYS A 4 32.94 53.07 -5.00
CA LYS A 4 32.70 51.72 -5.56
C LYS A 4 32.13 50.87 -4.38
N SER A 5 30.88 50.45 -4.55
CA SER A 5 30.25 49.46 -3.67
C SER A 5 30.76 48.06 -4.05
N PHE A 6 31.39 47.37 -3.13
CA PHE A 6 31.76 45.96 -3.29
C PHE A 6 30.53 45.12 -2.83
N ALA A 7 29.91 44.46 -3.74
CA ALA A 7 28.91 43.44 -3.39
C ALA A 7 29.65 42.14 -3.03
N SER A 8 29.54 41.73 -1.78
CA SER A 8 30.10 40.45 -1.30
C SER A 8 29.05 39.33 -1.63
N THR A 9 29.42 38.46 -2.54
CA THR A 9 28.61 37.27 -2.86
C THR A 9 28.93 36.17 -1.83
N ILE A 10 27.99 35.88 -0.93
CA ILE A 10 28.08 34.74 -0.02
C ILE A 10 27.68 33.48 -0.80
N ILE A 11 28.64 32.61 -1.07
CA ILE A 11 28.39 31.27 -1.60
C ILE A 11 28.07 30.37 -0.41
N ALA A 12 26.78 30.03 -0.25
CA ALA A 12 26.38 29.02 0.73
C ALA A 12 26.76 27.63 0.17
N VAL A 13 27.75 27.03 0.74
CA VAL A 13 28.08 25.61 0.48
C VAL A 13 27.14 24.76 1.30
N ILE A 14 26.13 24.17 0.64
CA ILE A 14 25.24 23.19 1.27
C ILE A 14 26.03 21.89 1.34
N PHE A 15 26.47 21.51 2.54
CA PHE A 15 26.98 20.16 2.82
C PHE A 15 25.77 19.19 2.83
N VAL A 16 25.54 18.50 1.72
CA VAL A 16 24.66 17.34 1.70
C VAL A 16 25.44 16.20 2.34
N CYS A 17 25.15 15.90 3.61
CA CYS A 17 25.64 14.68 4.23
C CYS A 17 24.95 13.50 3.55
N PRO A 18 25.65 12.55 2.93
CA PRO A 18 25.00 11.38 2.36
C PRO A 18 24.37 10.58 3.49
N VAL A 19 23.03 10.50 3.49
CA VAL A 19 22.34 9.55 4.36
C VAL A 19 22.61 8.16 3.78
N LEU A 20 23.32 7.32 4.54
CA LEU A 20 23.58 5.94 4.15
C LEU A 20 22.29 5.15 4.39
N ALA A 21 21.74 4.58 3.32
CA ALA A 21 20.62 3.66 3.40
C ALA A 21 20.98 2.43 4.24
N VAL A 22 20.09 2.04 5.14
CA VAL A 22 20.30 0.91 6.06
C VAL A 22 19.31 -0.22 5.75
N THR A 23 19.82 -1.45 5.78
CA THR A 23 18.96 -2.63 5.72
C THR A 23 18.75 -3.19 7.13
N HIS A 24 17.52 -3.16 7.59
CA HIS A 24 17.07 -3.75 8.86
C HIS A 24 16.47 -5.12 8.56
N THR A 25 17.04 -6.18 9.07
CA THR A 25 16.59 -7.55 8.80
C THR A 25 15.74 -8.08 9.95
N PHE A 26 14.62 -8.70 9.61
CA PHE A 26 13.67 -9.27 10.57
C PHE A 26 13.34 -10.73 10.22
N THR A 27 13.18 -11.54 11.24
CA THR A 27 12.65 -12.91 11.16
C THR A 27 11.20 -12.95 11.65
N PRO A 28 10.45 -14.04 11.44
CA PRO A 28 9.09 -14.17 11.98
C PRO A 28 8.96 -14.00 13.51
N THR A 29 10.05 -14.13 14.25
CA THR A 29 10.06 -13.91 15.71
C THR A 29 10.21 -12.44 16.10
N ASP A 30 10.56 -11.56 15.14
CA ASP A 30 10.87 -10.15 15.38
C ASP A 30 9.68 -9.22 15.11
N ILE A 31 8.46 -9.75 15.08
CA ILE A 31 7.24 -8.96 14.73
C ILE A 31 7.12 -7.68 15.56
N GLY A 32 7.41 -7.76 16.87
CA GLY A 32 7.37 -6.59 17.76
C GLY A 32 8.33 -5.49 17.32
N SER A 33 9.58 -5.85 17.06
CA SER A 33 10.62 -4.91 16.61
C SER A 33 10.35 -4.37 15.21
N LEU A 34 9.83 -5.22 14.31
CA LEU A 34 9.38 -4.81 12.98
C LEU A 34 8.31 -3.72 13.07
N LYS A 35 7.26 -3.94 13.88
CA LYS A 35 6.17 -2.97 14.05
C LYS A 35 6.66 -1.64 14.59
N ILE A 36 7.55 -1.66 15.57
CA ILE A 36 8.16 -0.45 16.11
C ILE A 36 8.93 0.27 15.00
N LYS A 37 9.80 -0.43 14.27
CA LYS A 37 10.62 0.18 13.22
C LYS A 37 9.79 0.76 12.08
N MET A 38 8.66 0.14 11.75
CA MET A 38 7.75 0.66 10.72
C MET A 38 7.11 2.01 11.10
N SER A 39 6.99 2.31 12.40
CA SER A 39 6.17 3.45 12.90
C SER A 39 6.91 4.45 13.78
N ASP A 40 8.18 4.23 14.12
CA ASP A 40 8.93 5.08 15.05
C ASP A 40 9.45 6.41 14.45
N GLY A 41 9.20 6.63 13.16
CA GLY A 41 9.64 7.83 12.44
C GLY A 41 11.14 7.91 12.17
N SER A 42 11.89 6.84 12.43
CA SER A 42 13.34 6.80 12.27
C SER A 42 13.82 6.39 10.88
N LEU A 43 12.93 5.92 10.02
CA LEU A 43 13.27 5.48 8.66
C LEU A 43 13.72 6.65 7.79
N GLN A 44 14.81 6.45 7.08
CA GLN A 44 15.42 7.42 6.19
C GLN A 44 15.24 7.00 4.72
N PRO A 45 15.30 7.95 3.76
CA PRO A 45 15.27 7.61 2.34
C PRO A 45 16.29 6.52 1.98
N GLY A 46 15.82 5.46 1.31
CA GLY A 46 16.62 4.31 0.92
C GLY A 46 16.67 3.16 1.93
N ASP A 47 16.15 3.34 3.14
CA ASP A 47 16.11 2.27 4.13
C ASP A 47 15.26 1.10 3.66
N THR A 48 15.71 -0.10 4.01
CA THR A 48 15.02 -1.34 3.68
C THR A 48 14.71 -2.14 4.95
N LEU A 49 13.45 -2.50 5.12
CA LEU A 49 13.00 -3.48 6.11
C LEU A 49 12.92 -4.84 5.40
N LEU A 50 13.91 -5.69 5.61
CA LEU A 50 14.07 -6.96 4.94
C LEU A 50 13.48 -8.10 5.78
N LEU A 51 12.41 -8.70 5.29
CA LEU A 51 11.76 -9.85 5.91
C LEU A 51 12.38 -11.15 5.43
N GLN A 52 12.95 -11.94 6.31
CA GLN A 52 13.45 -13.28 6.02
C GLN A 52 12.28 -14.22 5.71
N ASP A 53 12.56 -15.33 5.05
CA ASP A 53 11.57 -16.36 4.73
C ASP A 53 10.87 -16.86 5.99
N GLY A 54 9.56 -17.04 5.90
CA GLY A 54 8.74 -17.57 6.97
C GLY A 54 7.40 -16.87 7.11
N THR A 55 6.64 -17.22 8.14
CA THR A 55 5.27 -16.72 8.34
C THR A 55 5.22 -15.70 9.47
N TYR A 56 4.86 -14.49 9.13
CA TYR A 56 4.61 -13.35 10.02
C TYR A 56 3.13 -13.30 10.34
N SER A 57 2.74 -13.88 11.46
CA SER A 57 1.33 -14.05 11.83
C SER A 57 0.86 -12.95 12.75
N HIS A 58 -0.38 -12.46 12.48
CA HIS A 58 -1.06 -11.50 13.34
C HIS A 58 -0.26 -10.21 13.58
N LEU A 59 0.16 -9.56 12.49
CA LEU A 59 0.75 -8.22 12.61
C LEU A 59 -0.18 -7.25 13.34
N GLY A 60 -1.50 -7.50 13.27
CA GLY A 60 -2.51 -6.58 13.79
C GLY A 60 -2.46 -5.26 13.04
N LYS A 61 -2.92 -4.18 13.66
CA LYS A 61 -2.86 -2.85 13.08
C LYS A 61 -1.46 -2.28 13.25
N VAL A 62 -0.83 -1.94 12.12
CA VAL A 62 0.52 -1.38 12.08
C VAL A 62 0.58 -0.22 11.09
N SER A 63 1.28 0.83 11.47
CA SER A 63 1.54 1.97 10.60
C SER A 63 2.91 1.80 9.94
N PHE A 64 2.97 1.96 8.62
CA PHE A 64 4.22 2.05 7.87
C PHE A 64 4.37 3.49 7.40
N THR A 65 5.23 4.23 8.09
CA THR A 65 5.35 5.68 7.92
C THR A 65 6.77 6.10 7.59
N GLY A 66 6.89 7.15 6.77
CA GLY A 66 8.17 7.72 6.41
C GLY A 66 8.11 8.52 5.12
N ASN A 67 9.19 9.20 4.80
CA ASN A 67 9.31 9.99 3.58
C ASN A 67 10.58 9.59 2.84
N GLY A 68 10.43 8.67 1.90
CA GLY A 68 11.45 8.35 0.91
C GLY A 68 11.52 9.41 -0.19
N THR A 69 12.26 9.10 -1.25
CA THR A 69 12.30 9.88 -2.49
C THR A 69 12.18 8.94 -3.69
N ALA A 70 11.97 9.50 -4.89
CA ALA A 70 11.89 8.70 -6.11
C ALA A 70 13.14 7.82 -6.33
N ASP A 71 14.33 8.34 -6.02
CA ASP A 71 15.60 7.62 -6.18
C ASP A 71 15.92 6.73 -4.96
N TYR A 72 15.35 7.04 -3.80
CA TYR A 72 15.62 6.36 -2.53
C TYR A 72 14.31 6.07 -1.77
N PRO A 73 13.44 5.17 -2.29
CA PRO A 73 12.22 4.78 -1.57
C PRO A 73 12.56 4.06 -0.27
N ILE A 74 11.64 4.09 0.68
CA ILE A 74 11.72 3.26 1.89
C ILE A 74 10.95 1.97 1.60
N ILE A 75 11.59 0.81 1.76
CA ILE A 75 11.05 -0.45 1.26
C ILE A 75 10.84 -1.47 2.39
N LEU A 76 9.65 -2.00 2.52
CA LEU A 76 9.38 -3.24 3.25
C LEU A 76 9.31 -4.39 2.24
N LYS A 77 10.28 -5.31 2.27
CA LYS A 77 10.39 -6.35 1.24
C LYS A 77 10.69 -7.73 1.78
N ALA A 78 10.27 -8.75 1.06
CA ALA A 78 10.71 -10.11 1.26
C ALA A 78 12.16 -10.32 0.79
N ALA A 79 12.95 -11.08 1.53
CA ALA A 79 14.28 -11.50 1.11
C ALA A 79 14.21 -12.35 -0.17
N ASN A 80 13.23 -13.23 -0.23
CA ASN A 80 12.87 -14.00 -1.43
C ASN A 80 11.40 -13.77 -1.75
N THR A 81 11.09 -13.29 -2.94
CA THR A 81 9.72 -12.97 -3.37
C THR A 81 8.76 -14.12 -3.08
N GLY A 82 7.66 -13.83 -2.38
CA GLY A 82 6.62 -14.79 -2.00
C GLY A 82 6.99 -15.71 -0.83
N LYS A 83 8.14 -15.54 -0.18
CA LYS A 83 8.57 -16.38 0.95
C LYS A 83 8.38 -15.72 2.32
N ALA A 84 8.23 -14.42 2.39
CA ALA A 84 7.73 -13.74 3.58
C ALA A 84 6.20 -13.73 3.53
N ILE A 85 5.58 -14.63 4.30
CA ILE A 85 4.14 -14.85 4.29
C ILE A 85 3.51 -14.06 5.43
N ILE A 86 2.59 -13.17 5.09
CA ILE A 86 1.81 -12.39 6.05
C ILE A 86 0.47 -13.10 6.24
N SER A 87 0.10 -13.44 7.48
CA SER A 87 -1.12 -14.19 7.77
C SER A 87 -1.82 -13.73 9.05
N GLY A 88 -3.08 -14.15 9.21
CA GLY A 88 -3.88 -13.78 10.38
C GLY A 88 -4.31 -12.32 10.36
N THR A 89 -4.74 -11.78 11.49
CA THR A 89 -5.19 -10.39 11.58
C THR A 89 -4.08 -9.43 11.19
N THR A 90 -4.29 -8.64 10.17
CA THR A 90 -3.29 -7.74 9.59
C THR A 90 -3.95 -6.51 8.97
N GLU A 91 -3.52 -5.34 9.40
CA GLU A 91 -3.90 -4.05 8.83
C GLU A 91 -2.63 -3.20 8.71
N ILE A 92 -2.19 -2.93 7.48
CA ILE A 92 -1.03 -2.07 7.21
C ILE A 92 -1.54 -0.72 6.74
N ARG A 93 -1.28 0.33 7.50
CA ARG A 93 -1.58 1.71 7.12
C ARG A 93 -0.31 2.41 6.67
N MET A 94 -0.28 2.80 5.40
CA MET A 94 0.86 3.48 4.78
C MET A 94 0.59 4.98 4.76
N ALA A 95 1.54 5.79 5.29
CA ALA A 95 1.41 7.24 5.20
C ALA A 95 2.76 7.94 5.07
N GLY A 96 2.79 8.96 4.23
CA GLY A 96 4.00 9.66 3.81
C GLY A 96 4.29 9.47 2.33
N SER A 97 5.54 9.46 1.93
CA SER A 97 5.90 9.45 0.52
C SER A 97 6.93 8.37 0.16
N TYR A 98 6.79 7.82 -1.06
CA TYR A 98 7.72 6.83 -1.62
C TYR A 98 7.99 5.65 -0.69
N LEU A 99 6.93 5.13 -0.07
CA LEU A 99 6.95 3.87 0.66
C LEU A 99 6.61 2.72 -0.29
N GLN A 100 7.27 1.59 -0.14
CA GLN A 100 7.05 0.44 -1.03
C GLN A 100 6.89 -0.86 -0.24
N LEU A 101 5.87 -1.64 -0.60
CA LEU A 101 5.74 -3.06 -0.22
C LEU A 101 6.16 -3.90 -1.42
N GLU A 102 7.11 -4.83 -1.23
CA GLU A 102 7.70 -5.61 -2.33
C GLU A 102 7.82 -7.09 -2.01
N GLY A 103 7.32 -7.93 -2.91
CA GLY A 103 7.56 -9.37 -2.88
C GLY A 103 6.88 -10.13 -1.73
N LEU A 104 5.95 -9.52 -1.01
CA LEU A 104 5.24 -10.12 0.12
C LEU A 104 4.12 -11.04 -0.36
N TYR A 105 3.87 -12.11 0.40
CA TYR A 105 2.74 -12.99 0.17
C TYR A 105 1.73 -12.91 1.32
N PHE A 106 0.63 -12.22 1.09
CA PHE A 106 -0.50 -12.20 2.01
C PHE A 106 -1.35 -13.44 1.75
N HIS A 107 -1.37 -14.36 2.71
CA HIS A 107 -2.14 -15.59 2.60
C HIS A 107 -2.89 -15.85 3.90
N LYS A 108 -4.22 -16.00 3.78
CA LYS A 108 -5.09 -16.12 4.96
C LYS A 108 -4.85 -15.00 5.96
N ALA A 109 -4.59 -13.79 5.45
CA ALA A 109 -4.60 -12.57 6.22
C ALA A 109 -5.99 -11.91 6.13
N TRP A 110 -6.36 -11.12 7.14
CA TRP A 110 -7.61 -10.37 7.11
C TRP A 110 -7.52 -9.14 8.00
N ALA A 111 -8.30 -8.12 7.65
CA ALA A 111 -8.47 -6.94 8.50
C ALA A 111 -9.53 -7.21 9.56
N SER A 112 -9.34 -6.68 10.75
CA SER A 112 -10.38 -6.61 11.77
C SER A 112 -11.33 -5.44 11.54
N ASP A 113 -10.84 -4.43 10.83
CA ASP A 113 -11.55 -3.20 10.46
C ASP A 113 -11.90 -3.21 8.96
N PHE A 114 -11.66 -2.15 8.21
CA PHE A 114 -12.20 -1.97 6.86
C PHE A 114 -11.24 -2.39 5.74
N GLU A 115 -9.97 -1.97 5.78
CA GLU A 115 -8.97 -2.33 4.78
C GLU A 115 -7.82 -3.13 5.38
N MET A 116 -7.30 -4.11 4.61
CA MET A 116 -6.10 -4.85 4.99
C MET A 116 -4.83 -4.05 4.71
N ILE A 117 -4.80 -3.31 3.61
CA ILE A 117 -3.73 -2.35 3.30
C ILE A 117 -4.39 -1.02 2.94
N GLU A 118 -4.11 0.01 3.71
CA GLU A 118 -4.70 1.34 3.54
C GLU A 118 -3.61 2.37 3.25
N PHE A 119 -3.79 3.18 2.21
CA PHE A 119 -2.82 4.20 1.79
C PHE A 119 -3.05 5.54 2.51
N GLN A 120 -3.31 5.46 3.80
CA GLN A 120 -3.36 6.59 4.73
C GLN A 120 -3.30 6.10 6.18
N LEU A 121 -2.97 6.97 7.11
CA LEU A 121 -3.29 6.78 8.54
C LEU A 121 -4.69 7.31 8.85
N ASP A 122 -5.01 8.45 8.31
CA ASP A 122 -6.25 9.21 8.39
C ASP A 122 -6.29 10.20 7.21
N LYS A 123 -7.32 11.04 7.15
CA LYS A 123 -7.51 11.99 6.04
C LYS A 123 -6.42 13.05 5.92
N GLU A 124 -5.81 13.43 7.03
CA GLU A 124 -4.74 14.41 7.08
C GLU A 124 -3.36 13.83 6.74
N HIS A 125 -3.24 12.51 6.81
CA HIS A 125 -1.99 11.78 6.59
C HIS A 125 -2.12 10.70 5.50
N PRO A 126 -2.36 11.09 4.24
CA PRO A 126 -2.42 10.16 3.11
C PRO A 126 -1.02 9.70 2.68
N ALA A 127 -1.01 8.63 1.89
CA ALA A 127 0.17 8.17 1.18
C ALA A 127 0.28 8.83 -0.19
N THR A 128 1.51 9.21 -0.58
CA THR A 128 1.77 9.77 -1.91
C THR A 128 2.98 9.09 -2.56
N HIS A 129 2.90 8.79 -3.87
CA HIS A 129 3.96 8.09 -4.59
C HIS A 129 4.38 6.76 -3.95
N CYS A 130 3.49 6.14 -3.19
CA CYS A 130 3.73 4.85 -2.56
C CYS A 130 3.36 3.71 -3.52
N ARG A 131 3.94 2.52 -3.29
CA ARG A 131 3.83 1.42 -4.24
C ARG A 131 3.64 0.07 -3.55
N ILE A 132 2.82 -0.79 -4.15
CA ILE A 132 2.79 -2.23 -3.88
C ILE A 132 3.20 -2.93 -5.16
N THR A 133 4.26 -3.73 -5.11
CA THR A 133 4.77 -4.42 -6.29
C THR A 133 5.21 -5.85 -6.00
N GLN A 134 5.07 -6.74 -6.98
CA GLN A 134 5.49 -8.15 -6.89
C GLN A 134 4.90 -8.90 -5.68
N CYS A 135 3.78 -8.43 -5.14
CA CYS A 135 3.08 -9.05 -4.02
C CYS A 135 1.99 -10.02 -4.51
N ALA A 136 1.66 -10.98 -3.66
CA ALA A 136 0.48 -11.81 -3.84
C ALA A 136 -0.49 -11.61 -2.66
N ILE A 137 -1.78 -11.48 -2.96
CA ILE A 137 -2.85 -11.45 -1.95
C ILE A 137 -3.84 -12.54 -2.33
N ASP A 138 -3.84 -13.63 -1.56
CA ASP A 138 -4.55 -14.83 -1.89
C ASP A 138 -5.27 -15.43 -0.67
N ASP A 139 -6.53 -15.77 -0.84
CA ASP A 139 -7.41 -16.34 0.21
C ASP A 139 -7.43 -15.50 1.52
N CYS A 140 -7.30 -14.19 1.37
CA CYS A 140 -7.33 -13.25 2.49
C CYS A 140 -8.79 -12.94 2.86
N ASN A 141 -9.37 -13.76 3.72
CA ASN A 141 -10.76 -13.69 4.13
C ASN A 141 -10.87 -13.90 5.64
N ASP A 142 -11.65 -13.05 6.33
CA ASP A 142 -11.89 -13.20 7.76
C ASP A 142 -12.67 -14.52 8.03
N PRO A 143 -12.12 -15.47 8.76
CA PRO A 143 -12.76 -16.76 9.03
C PRO A 143 -14.03 -16.63 9.88
N ALA A 144 -14.19 -15.55 10.63
CA ALA A 144 -15.37 -15.32 11.46
C ALA A 144 -16.55 -14.76 10.68
N LYS A 145 -16.31 -14.07 9.56
CA LYS A 145 -17.36 -13.40 8.79
C LYS A 145 -17.99 -14.27 7.72
N GLY A 146 -17.34 -15.38 7.36
CA GLY A 146 -17.86 -16.37 6.42
C GLY A 146 -18.10 -15.84 5.00
N GLU A 147 -18.64 -16.71 4.14
CA GLU A 147 -18.92 -16.43 2.72
C GLU A 147 -20.33 -15.87 2.48
N LYS A 148 -21.04 -15.42 3.50
CA LYS A 148 -22.46 -15.02 3.36
C LYS A 148 -22.57 -13.66 2.66
N PRO A 149 -23.55 -13.48 1.76
CA PRO A 149 -23.94 -12.17 1.29
C PRO A 149 -24.24 -11.25 2.49
N GLY A 150 -23.51 -10.15 2.62
CA GLY A 150 -23.60 -9.23 3.77
C GLY A 150 -22.64 -9.51 4.92
N GLY A 151 -21.94 -10.63 4.92
CA GLY A 151 -20.85 -10.89 5.86
C GLY A 151 -19.54 -10.25 5.36
N GLY A 152 -18.95 -9.38 6.16
CA GLY A 152 -17.69 -8.70 5.85
C GLY A 152 -17.76 -7.73 4.65
N THR A 153 -17.30 -6.52 4.84
CA THR A 153 -17.18 -5.52 3.77
C THR A 153 -15.72 -5.07 3.62
N GLU A 154 -14.80 -5.91 4.10
CA GLU A 154 -13.39 -5.57 4.11
C GLU A 154 -12.84 -5.53 2.69
N ASN A 155 -12.30 -4.38 2.33
CA ASN A 155 -11.49 -4.27 1.14
C ASN A 155 -10.10 -4.86 1.40
N TRP A 156 -9.44 -5.37 0.36
CA TRP A 156 -8.06 -5.75 0.52
C TRP A 156 -7.15 -4.54 0.48
N ILE A 157 -7.36 -3.62 -0.47
CA ILE A 157 -6.56 -2.41 -0.59
C ILE A 157 -7.48 -1.20 -0.73
N GLY A 158 -7.22 -0.17 0.09
CA GLY A 158 -7.80 1.17 -0.04
C GLY A 158 -6.74 2.18 -0.51
N LEU A 159 -6.90 2.71 -1.71
CA LEU A 159 -6.06 3.77 -2.25
C LEU A 159 -6.63 5.13 -1.88
N HIS A 160 -5.85 5.89 -1.11
CA HIS A 160 -6.08 7.27 -0.73
C HIS A 160 -4.89 8.13 -1.17
N GLY A 161 -5.00 9.45 -1.09
CA GLY A 161 -3.95 10.38 -1.50
C GLY A 161 -3.73 10.41 -3.00
N ASN A 162 -2.47 10.43 -3.46
CA ASN A 162 -2.20 10.62 -4.89
C ASN A 162 -0.93 9.90 -5.38
N ASN A 163 -0.89 9.66 -6.70
CA ASN A 163 0.27 9.10 -7.41
C ASN A 163 0.76 7.75 -6.85
N ASN A 164 -0.12 6.97 -6.21
CA ASN A 164 0.24 5.65 -5.72
C ASN A 164 0.10 4.61 -6.82
N ARG A 165 0.88 3.52 -6.75
CA ARG A 165 0.89 2.48 -7.77
C ARG A 165 0.75 1.08 -7.20
N ILE A 166 0.00 0.24 -7.89
CA ILE A 166 -0.10 -1.20 -7.62
C ILE A 166 0.22 -1.93 -8.91
N ASP A 167 1.32 -2.67 -8.93
CA ASP A 167 1.77 -3.32 -10.15
C ASP A 167 2.44 -4.69 -9.91
N HIS A 168 2.42 -5.53 -10.95
CA HIS A 168 3.04 -6.86 -10.94
C HIS A 168 2.57 -7.74 -9.77
N CYS A 169 1.33 -7.54 -9.31
CA CYS A 169 0.75 -8.26 -8.19
C CYS A 169 -0.24 -9.33 -8.66
N TYR A 170 -0.47 -10.31 -7.80
CA TYR A 170 -1.45 -11.36 -7.98
C TYR A 170 -2.54 -11.28 -6.91
N PHE A 171 -3.81 -11.31 -7.32
CA PHE A 171 -4.96 -11.24 -6.43
C PHE A 171 -5.91 -12.39 -6.74
N ALA A 172 -6.25 -13.24 -5.75
CA ALA A 172 -7.18 -14.33 -5.98
C ALA A 172 -7.91 -14.79 -4.71
N ASN A 173 -8.99 -15.54 -4.92
CA ASN A 173 -9.72 -16.23 -3.87
C ASN A 173 -10.34 -15.34 -2.78
N LYS A 174 -10.74 -14.10 -3.15
CA LYS A 174 -11.57 -13.29 -2.26
C LYS A 174 -12.99 -13.85 -2.25
N ARG A 175 -13.47 -14.26 -1.07
CA ARG A 175 -14.77 -14.91 -0.89
C ARG A 175 -15.82 -14.01 -0.23
N ALA A 176 -15.37 -13.08 0.62
CA ALA A 176 -16.23 -12.14 1.29
C ALA A 176 -16.64 -10.99 0.34
N ARG A 177 -17.72 -10.29 0.70
CA ARG A 177 -18.07 -9.00 0.11
C ARG A 177 -16.94 -7.99 0.33
N GLY A 178 -16.99 -6.83 -0.31
CA GLY A 178 -15.92 -5.82 -0.30
C GLY A 178 -15.00 -5.99 -1.50
N LEU A 179 -14.19 -5.02 -1.72
CA LEU A 179 -13.43 -4.82 -2.95
C LEU A 179 -12.06 -5.48 -2.88
N VAL A 180 -11.47 -5.82 -4.01
CA VAL A 180 -10.04 -6.13 -4.03
C VAL A 180 -9.27 -4.81 -3.93
N ILE A 181 -9.58 -3.83 -4.77
CA ILE A 181 -9.00 -2.49 -4.72
C ILE A 181 -10.12 -1.43 -4.74
N GLN A 182 -10.11 -0.53 -3.77
CA GLN A 182 -10.93 0.67 -3.73
C GLN A 182 -10.05 1.88 -4.00
N ILE A 183 -10.35 2.67 -5.02
CA ILE A 183 -9.83 4.04 -5.18
C ILE A 183 -10.83 4.97 -4.53
N THR A 184 -10.42 5.65 -3.46
CA THR A 184 -11.24 6.68 -2.81
C THR A 184 -11.07 8.00 -3.55
N VAL A 185 -12.16 8.50 -4.15
CA VAL A 185 -12.16 9.78 -4.84
C VAL A 185 -12.73 10.82 -3.90
N GLU A 186 -11.94 11.82 -3.57
CA GLU A 186 -12.31 12.91 -2.66
C GLU A 186 -12.54 14.22 -3.42
N ASP A 187 -13.38 15.10 -2.87
CA ASP A 187 -13.64 16.42 -3.44
C ASP A 187 -12.52 17.40 -3.04
N GLY A 188 -12.09 18.18 -4.01
CA GLY A 188 -11.09 19.24 -3.83
C GLY A 188 -9.63 18.75 -3.87
N GLY A 189 -8.80 19.49 -4.60
CA GLY A 189 -7.37 19.25 -4.70
C GLY A 189 -6.95 18.33 -5.85
N ASP A 190 -5.65 18.10 -5.92
CA ASP A 190 -4.99 17.24 -6.91
C ASP A 190 -4.86 15.83 -6.33
N HIS A 191 -5.99 15.13 -6.25
CA HIS A 191 -6.05 13.79 -5.66
C HIS A 191 -6.05 12.70 -6.72
N ASN A 192 -5.72 11.48 -6.28
CA ASN A 192 -5.71 10.26 -7.07
C ASN A 192 -4.50 10.17 -8.03
N HIS A 193 -4.68 10.23 -9.34
CA HIS A 193 -3.61 9.93 -10.30
C HIS A 193 -2.91 8.60 -10.02
N HIS A 194 -3.66 7.62 -9.49
CA HIS A 194 -3.12 6.30 -9.18
C HIS A 194 -2.87 5.51 -10.44
N GLN A 195 -1.95 4.55 -10.38
CA GLN A 195 -1.70 3.61 -11.45
C GLN A 195 -1.89 2.17 -10.95
N ILE A 196 -2.71 1.39 -11.67
CA ILE A 196 -2.94 -0.03 -11.40
C ILE A 196 -2.64 -0.77 -12.70
N ASP A 197 -1.48 -1.39 -12.78
CA ASP A 197 -0.98 -1.94 -14.04
C ASP A 197 -0.24 -3.28 -13.87
N HIS A 198 -0.21 -4.09 -14.93
CA HIS A 198 0.50 -5.37 -14.97
C HIS A 198 0.14 -6.36 -13.85
N ASN A 199 -1.08 -6.27 -13.31
CA ASN A 199 -1.55 -7.17 -12.28
C ASN A 199 -2.35 -8.33 -12.86
N ILE A 200 -2.43 -9.41 -12.10
CA ILE A 200 -3.28 -10.55 -12.40
C ILE A 200 -4.36 -10.64 -11.33
N PHE A 201 -5.62 -10.47 -11.75
CA PHE A 201 -6.79 -10.70 -10.91
C PHE A 201 -7.38 -12.05 -11.28
N GLY A 202 -7.20 -13.03 -10.39
CA GLY A 202 -7.60 -14.40 -10.57
C GLY A 202 -8.99 -14.68 -10.02
N TYR A 203 -9.24 -15.96 -9.71
CA TYR A 203 -10.54 -16.43 -9.30
C TYR A 203 -11.13 -15.61 -8.15
N ARG A 204 -12.34 -15.14 -8.38
CA ARG A 204 -13.24 -14.64 -7.35
C ARG A 204 -14.60 -15.30 -7.51
N LYS A 205 -15.08 -15.91 -6.41
CA LYS A 205 -16.38 -16.57 -6.39
C LYS A 205 -17.48 -15.58 -6.77
N PRO A 206 -18.45 -15.96 -7.63
CA PRO A 206 -19.63 -15.16 -7.89
C PRO A 206 -20.36 -14.81 -6.59
N PHE A 207 -20.65 -13.54 -6.40
CA PHE A 207 -21.30 -13.06 -5.18
C PHE A 207 -22.81 -12.84 -5.36
N GLY A 208 -23.24 -12.57 -6.59
CA GLY A 208 -24.66 -12.40 -6.94
C GLY A 208 -25.30 -11.14 -6.38
N GLY A 209 -24.52 -10.08 -6.18
CA GLY A 209 -25.01 -8.81 -5.66
C GLY A 209 -23.95 -7.72 -5.67
N ASN A 210 -24.37 -6.48 -5.49
CA ASN A 210 -23.55 -5.29 -5.51
C ASN A 210 -22.51 -5.27 -4.36
N GLY A 211 -21.32 -4.73 -4.59
CA GLY A 211 -20.26 -4.53 -3.60
C GLY A 211 -19.21 -5.63 -3.55
N ALA A 212 -19.02 -6.31 -4.67
CA ALA A 212 -17.99 -7.34 -4.82
C ALA A 212 -17.10 -7.10 -6.05
N GLU A 213 -16.91 -5.87 -6.42
CA GLU A 213 -16.08 -5.47 -7.56
C GLU A 213 -14.59 -5.79 -7.32
N ILE A 214 -13.88 -6.05 -8.39
CA ILE A 214 -12.42 -6.22 -8.33
C ILE A 214 -11.76 -4.87 -8.09
N ILE A 215 -12.04 -3.89 -8.93
CA ILE A 215 -11.56 -2.52 -8.77
C ILE A 215 -12.76 -1.58 -8.81
N ARG A 216 -12.87 -0.72 -7.82
CA ARG A 216 -13.87 0.34 -7.81
C ARG A 216 -13.22 1.71 -7.71
N VAL A 217 -13.60 2.62 -8.60
CA VAL A 217 -13.18 4.02 -8.59
C VAL A 217 -14.32 4.87 -8.03
N GLY A 218 -14.06 5.49 -6.88
CA GLY A 218 -15.07 6.29 -6.20
C GLY A 218 -16.25 5.49 -5.65
N ASN A 219 -17.36 6.19 -5.47
CA ASN A 219 -18.65 5.66 -5.03
C ASN A 219 -19.78 6.56 -5.55
N SER A 220 -21.02 6.30 -5.15
CA SER A 220 -22.18 7.10 -5.62
C SER A 220 -22.08 8.60 -5.28
N TRP A 221 -21.39 8.96 -4.22
CA TRP A 221 -21.23 10.35 -3.78
C TRP A 221 -20.14 11.08 -4.57
N SER A 222 -19.11 10.36 -5.05
CA SER A 222 -18.00 10.89 -5.81
C SER A 222 -18.08 10.61 -7.31
N SER A 223 -19.21 10.13 -7.83
CA SER A 223 -19.37 9.70 -9.20
C SER A 223 -19.17 10.79 -10.27
N GLN A 224 -19.20 12.06 -9.87
CA GLN A 224 -18.97 13.21 -10.77
C GLN A 224 -17.58 13.83 -10.58
N LEU A 225 -16.76 13.29 -9.70
CA LEU A 225 -15.42 13.79 -9.45
C LEU A 225 -14.41 13.05 -10.33
N PRO A 226 -13.43 13.74 -10.90
CA PRO A 226 -12.38 13.09 -11.67
C PRO A 226 -11.41 12.35 -10.75
N SER A 227 -10.93 11.18 -11.19
CA SER A 227 -9.89 10.42 -10.51
C SER A 227 -8.53 10.55 -11.17
N TYR A 228 -8.48 10.77 -12.49
CA TYR A 228 -7.25 10.78 -13.30
C TYR A 228 -6.38 9.52 -13.13
N SER A 229 -6.93 8.45 -12.56
CA SER A 229 -6.20 7.20 -12.35
C SER A 229 -6.14 6.38 -13.63
N ILE A 230 -5.05 5.64 -13.80
CA ILE A 230 -4.79 4.78 -14.96
C ILE A 230 -4.91 3.33 -14.52
N ILE A 231 -5.74 2.55 -15.23
CA ILE A 231 -5.90 1.11 -15.02
C ILE A 231 -5.64 0.44 -16.37
N GLU A 232 -4.47 -0.16 -16.53
CA GLU A 232 -4.02 -0.68 -17.81
C GLU A 232 -3.21 -1.97 -17.69
N GLU A 233 -3.09 -2.74 -18.75
CA GLU A 233 -2.25 -3.93 -18.86
C GLU A 233 -2.47 -4.98 -17.75
N ASN A 234 -3.66 -5.01 -17.18
CA ASN A 234 -4.06 -6.01 -16.18
C ASN A 234 -4.76 -7.21 -16.84
N ILE A 235 -4.58 -8.38 -16.25
CA ILE A 235 -5.26 -9.60 -16.66
C ILE A 235 -6.35 -9.91 -15.65
N PHE A 236 -7.58 -10.08 -16.13
CA PHE A 236 -8.73 -10.49 -15.33
C PHE A 236 -9.23 -11.86 -15.85
N TYR A 237 -9.28 -12.87 -14.98
CA TYR A 237 -9.83 -14.16 -15.34
C TYR A 237 -10.63 -14.77 -14.18
N HIS A 238 -11.83 -15.28 -14.49
CA HIS A 238 -12.76 -15.82 -13.49
C HIS A 238 -13.05 -14.87 -12.32
N CYS A 239 -13.24 -13.58 -12.66
CA CYS A 239 -13.47 -12.51 -11.69
C CYS A 239 -14.96 -12.21 -11.56
N ASP A 240 -15.78 -13.21 -11.27
CA ASP A 240 -17.24 -13.13 -11.27
C ASP A 240 -17.83 -12.55 -9.97
N GLY A 241 -17.15 -11.59 -9.36
CA GLY A 241 -17.56 -11.04 -8.05
C GLY A 241 -18.92 -10.35 -8.09
N GLU A 242 -19.21 -9.59 -9.14
CA GLU A 242 -20.46 -8.88 -9.37
C GLU A 242 -20.99 -9.20 -10.78
N ASN A 243 -22.31 -9.42 -10.90
CA ASN A 243 -23.00 -9.64 -12.17
C ASN A 243 -23.78 -8.39 -12.58
#